data_a94ddd5e47c526ad169fa3e086d0edf4
#
_entry.id   a94ddd5e47c526ad169fa3e086d0edf4
#
_cell.length_a   1.000
_cell.length_b   1.000
_cell.length_c   1.000
_cell.angle_alpha   90.00
_cell.angle_beta   90.00
_cell.angle_gamma   90.00
#
_symmetry.space_group_name_H-M   'P 1'
#
loop_
_entity.id
_entity.type
_entity.pdbx_description
1 polymer ?
#
loop_
_entity_poly.entity_id
_entity_poly.type
_entity_poly.pdbx_seq_one_letter_code
_entity_poly.pdbx_strand_id
1 'polypeptide(L)'
;MKRFHMLLCALLLFTVISGCNAAKQDGGKKNIELTVSAAVSLKAALEEIRDEFEKENKHINIHFNFGASGTLQQQIIQGAPVDLFFSATEDKFDLLVKDDIIETRRNLLGNEIVLIVPKQSNLDIHSFDGLGNASKIAIGTPEVVPAGEYAHEALKSMGLWNKVEPKIIFAKDVRQALTYVESGNVDAGIVYRTDAKHSKNTEIASEAPHGSHSAIIYPMGILKNTKHPKDSERFYDYLQGEKAMDIFKKFGFKGLD
;
A
#
# COMPACT_ATOMS: atom_id res chain seq x y z
N MET A 1 53.77 -25.37 -56.24
CA MET A 1 53.17 -25.52 -54.95
C MET A 1 52.84 -24.18 -54.27
N LYS A 2 53.67 -23.17 -54.17
CA LYS A 2 53.41 -21.87 -53.53
C LYS A 2 52.23 -21.06 -54.13
N ARG A 3 52.03 -21.12 -55.46
CA ARG A 3 50.89 -20.40 -56.10
C ARG A 3 49.53 -21.04 -55.87
N PHE A 4 49.46 -22.35 -55.59
CA PHE A 4 48.24 -23.08 -55.30
C PHE A 4 47.76 -22.78 -53.89
N HIS A 5 48.67 -22.64 -52.91
CA HIS A 5 48.33 -22.27 -51.56
C HIS A 5 47.85 -20.82 -51.44
N MET A 6 48.33 -19.91 -52.26
CA MET A 6 47.91 -18.50 -52.27
C MET A 6 46.52 -18.33 -52.86
N LEU A 7 46.10 -19.15 -53.81
CA LEU A 7 44.76 -19.16 -54.36
C LEU A 7 43.74 -19.78 -53.38
N LEU A 8 44.15 -20.80 -52.60
CA LEU A 8 43.28 -21.42 -51.56
C LEU A 8 43.05 -20.50 -50.38
N CYS A 9 44.07 -19.70 -49.98
CA CYS A 9 43.91 -18.68 -48.92
C CYS A 9 43.00 -17.51 -49.35
N ALA A 10 43.04 -17.09 -50.62
CA ALA A 10 42.19 -16.03 -51.16
C ALA A 10 40.72 -16.46 -51.25
N LEU A 11 40.48 -17.77 -51.53
CA LEU A 11 39.12 -18.30 -51.59
C LEU A 11 38.46 -18.45 -50.17
N LEU A 12 39.28 -18.69 -49.12
CA LEU A 12 38.84 -18.79 -47.74
C LEU A 12 38.51 -17.44 -47.09
N LEU A 13 39.07 -16.33 -47.60
CA LEU A 13 38.79 -14.97 -47.12
C LEU A 13 37.47 -14.39 -47.64
N PHE A 14 36.89 -14.98 -48.69
CA PHE A 14 35.64 -14.45 -49.30
C PHE A 14 34.34 -15.01 -48.69
N THR A 15 34.42 -16.02 -47.79
CA THR A 15 33.24 -16.65 -47.18
C THR A 15 32.83 -16.06 -45.82
N VAL A 16 33.50 -15.02 -45.30
CA VAL A 16 33.23 -14.46 -43.96
C VAL A 16 32.36 -13.19 -44.01
N ILE A 17 31.91 -12.71 -45.18
CA ILE A 17 31.19 -11.42 -45.32
C ILE A 17 29.65 -11.59 -45.50
N SER A 18 29.11 -12.79 -45.36
CA SER A 18 27.67 -13.02 -45.55
C SER A 18 26.94 -13.36 -44.23
N GLY A 19 27.30 -12.72 -43.14
CA GLY A 19 26.73 -13.00 -41.80
C GLY A 19 26.16 -11.78 -41.07
N CYS A 20 25.86 -10.67 -41.75
CA CYS A 20 24.97 -9.65 -41.15
C CYS A 20 23.52 -9.94 -41.47
N ASN A 21 23.00 -11.01 -40.91
CA ASN A 21 21.57 -11.11 -40.70
C ASN A 21 21.21 -10.08 -39.63
N ALA A 22 20.78 -8.88 -40.05
CA ALA A 22 20.15 -7.92 -39.16
C ALA A 22 18.92 -8.60 -38.63
N ALA A 23 19.07 -9.28 -37.49
CA ALA A 23 17.91 -9.58 -36.64
C ALA A 23 17.20 -8.24 -36.50
N LYS A 24 16.04 -8.09 -37.12
CA LYS A 24 15.08 -7.06 -36.76
C LYS A 24 14.98 -7.16 -35.23
N GLN A 25 15.63 -6.23 -34.54
CA GLN A 25 15.25 -5.95 -33.18
C GLN A 25 13.77 -5.59 -33.28
N ASP A 26 12.95 -6.58 -33.00
CA ASP A 26 11.56 -6.37 -32.68
C ASP A 26 11.64 -5.37 -31.53
N GLY A 27 11.19 -4.16 -31.80
CA GLY A 27 11.18 -3.07 -30.82
C GLY A 27 10.16 -3.36 -29.73
N GLY A 28 10.29 -4.52 -29.10
CA GLY A 28 9.54 -4.89 -27.92
C GLY A 28 9.71 -3.77 -26.91
N LYS A 29 8.64 -3.06 -26.59
CA LYS A 29 8.66 -2.07 -25.50
C LYS A 29 9.35 -2.72 -24.31
N LYS A 30 10.44 -2.11 -23.86
CA LYS A 30 11.17 -2.57 -22.68
C LYS A 30 10.17 -2.62 -21.52
N ASN A 31 10.05 -3.77 -20.87
CA ASN A 31 9.20 -3.87 -19.68
C ASN A 31 9.64 -2.83 -18.65
N ILE A 32 8.69 -2.10 -18.13
CA ILE A 32 8.85 -1.09 -17.09
C ILE A 32 8.41 -1.70 -15.78
N GLU A 33 9.27 -1.62 -14.78
CA GLU A 33 8.96 -2.06 -13.41
C GLU A 33 8.70 -0.80 -12.56
N LEU A 34 7.45 -0.61 -12.13
CA LEU A 34 7.09 0.48 -11.22
C LEU A 34 7.01 -0.04 -9.79
N THR A 35 7.68 0.64 -8.88
CA THR A 35 7.59 0.35 -7.44
C THR A 35 6.64 1.32 -6.76
N VAL A 36 5.59 0.79 -6.16
CA VAL A 36 4.58 1.56 -5.41
C VAL A 36 4.67 1.20 -3.93
N SER A 37 5.09 2.14 -3.09
CA SER A 37 4.97 2.01 -1.65
C SER A 37 3.56 2.39 -1.22
N ALA A 38 2.83 1.49 -0.58
CA ALA A 38 1.43 1.71 -0.22
C ALA A 38 1.09 1.21 1.17
N ALA A 39 0.22 1.93 1.86
CA ALA A 39 -0.33 1.50 3.14
C ALA A 39 -0.94 0.10 3.01
N VAL A 40 -0.63 -0.80 3.96
CA VAL A 40 -1.02 -2.21 3.90
C VAL A 40 -2.54 -2.42 3.88
N SER A 41 -3.32 -1.48 4.40
CA SER A 41 -4.79 -1.48 4.33
C SER A 41 -5.33 -1.42 2.89
N LEU A 42 -4.54 -0.88 1.95
CA LEU A 42 -4.89 -0.81 0.53
C LEU A 42 -4.60 -2.11 -0.23
N LYS A 43 -3.88 -3.06 0.37
CA LYS A 43 -3.29 -4.21 -0.32
C LYS A 43 -4.28 -4.93 -1.22
N ALA A 44 -5.41 -5.38 -0.69
CA ALA A 44 -6.35 -6.20 -1.44
C ALA A 44 -6.97 -5.45 -2.64
N ALA A 45 -7.29 -4.15 -2.46
CA ALA A 45 -7.81 -3.33 -3.54
C ALA A 45 -6.75 -3.05 -4.61
N LEU A 46 -5.52 -2.69 -4.19
CA LEU A 46 -4.44 -2.39 -5.14
C LEU A 46 -3.97 -3.61 -5.92
N GLU A 47 -3.98 -4.81 -5.33
CA GLU A 47 -3.67 -6.04 -6.05
C GLU A 47 -4.71 -6.31 -7.17
N GLU A 48 -6.01 -6.13 -6.90
CA GLU A 48 -7.05 -6.24 -7.93
C GLU A 48 -6.91 -5.14 -9.00
N ILE A 49 -6.63 -3.90 -8.60
CA ILE A 49 -6.42 -2.78 -9.52
C ILE A 49 -5.20 -3.02 -10.41
N ARG A 50 -4.09 -3.51 -9.85
CA ARG A 50 -2.90 -3.88 -10.62
C ARG A 50 -3.24 -4.89 -11.72
N ASP A 51 -3.95 -5.95 -11.36
CA ASP A 51 -4.28 -7.02 -12.29
C ASP A 51 -5.13 -6.49 -13.47
N GLU A 52 -6.02 -5.52 -13.24
CA GLU A 52 -6.76 -4.84 -14.31
C GLU A 52 -5.90 -3.87 -15.12
N PHE A 53 -5.06 -3.07 -14.46
CA PHE A 53 -4.17 -2.13 -15.12
C PHE A 53 -3.15 -2.81 -16.04
N GLU A 54 -2.53 -3.89 -15.60
CA GLU A 54 -1.52 -4.63 -16.37
C GLU A 54 -2.12 -5.35 -17.60
N LYS A 55 -3.42 -5.74 -17.58
CA LYS A 55 -4.11 -6.25 -18.77
C LYS A 55 -4.14 -5.22 -19.90
N GLU A 56 -4.32 -3.95 -19.55
CA GLU A 56 -4.39 -2.83 -20.49
C GLU A 56 -2.99 -2.27 -20.84
N ASN A 57 -2.01 -2.46 -19.96
CA ASN A 57 -0.65 -1.89 -20.06
C ASN A 57 0.42 -2.98 -19.97
N LYS A 58 0.40 -3.96 -20.86
CA LYS A 58 1.23 -5.19 -20.85
C LYS A 58 2.76 -4.97 -20.76
N HIS A 59 3.22 -3.75 -20.94
CA HIS A 59 4.64 -3.40 -20.84
C HIS A 59 5.00 -2.77 -19.49
N ILE A 60 4.03 -2.63 -18.56
CA ILE A 60 4.25 -2.08 -17.22
C ILE A 60 3.90 -3.17 -16.21
N ASN A 61 4.82 -3.45 -15.30
CA ASN A 61 4.61 -4.34 -14.15
C ASN A 61 4.64 -3.51 -12.87
N ILE A 62 3.66 -3.70 -11.99
CA ILE A 62 3.57 -2.97 -10.71
C ILE A 62 4.05 -3.86 -9.57
N HIS A 63 5.06 -3.39 -8.86
CA HIS A 63 5.57 -4.00 -7.63
C HIS A 63 5.14 -3.18 -6.41
N PHE A 64 4.40 -3.81 -5.51
CA PHE A 64 4.00 -3.18 -4.27
C PHE A 64 4.97 -3.46 -3.12
N ASN A 65 5.33 -2.41 -2.39
CA ASN A 65 5.93 -2.47 -1.08
C ASN A 65 4.86 -2.07 -0.05
N PHE A 66 4.24 -3.05 0.63
CA PHE A 66 3.19 -2.79 1.59
C PHE A 66 3.73 -2.69 3.03
N GLY A 67 3.25 -1.70 3.78
CA GLY A 67 3.64 -1.50 5.17
C GLY A 67 2.81 -0.43 5.89
N ALA A 68 3.19 -0.10 7.11
CA ALA A 68 2.67 1.07 7.80
C ALA A 68 3.20 2.36 7.11
N SER A 69 2.33 3.37 6.96
CA SER A 69 2.67 4.59 6.21
C SER A 69 3.90 5.31 6.76
N GLY A 70 4.06 5.36 8.08
CA GLY A 70 5.24 5.97 8.70
C GLY A 70 6.53 5.18 8.43
N THR A 71 6.47 3.84 8.41
CA THR A 71 7.62 3.00 8.04
C THR A 71 8.00 3.21 6.58
N LEU A 72 7.02 3.25 5.68
CA LEU A 72 7.25 3.49 4.25
C LEU A 72 7.82 4.89 3.99
N GLN A 73 7.30 5.91 4.67
CA GLN A 73 7.79 7.27 4.63
C GLN A 73 9.28 7.34 5.05
N GLN A 74 9.67 6.66 6.13
CA GLN A 74 11.07 6.58 6.55
C GLN A 74 11.96 5.89 5.51
N GLN A 75 11.49 4.80 4.89
CA GLN A 75 12.22 4.13 3.82
C GLN A 75 12.45 5.05 2.62
N ILE A 76 11.44 5.86 2.25
CA ILE A 76 11.54 6.83 1.15
C ILE A 76 12.59 7.91 1.48
N ILE A 77 12.56 8.47 2.69
CA ILE A 77 13.59 9.43 3.15
C ILE A 77 15.00 8.83 3.11
N GLN A 78 15.12 7.53 3.43
CA GLN A 78 16.40 6.80 3.36
C GLN A 78 16.81 6.43 1.92
N GLY A 79 16.07 6.86 0.92
CA GLY A 79 16.41 6.67 -0.50
C GLY A 79 15.93 5.37 -1.11
N ALA A 80 14.91 4.72 -0.55
CA ALA A 80 14.29 3.56 -1.19
C ALA A 80 13.83 3.93 -2.62
N PRO A 81 14.11 3.09 -3.64
CA PRO A 81 13.72 3.35 -5.02
C PRO A 81 12.21 3.12 -5.18
N VAL A 82 11.43 4.18 -5.08
CA VAL A 82 9.97 4.18 -5.15
C VAL A 82 9.53 5.18 -6.21
N ASP A 83 8.54 4.80 -7.02
CA ASP A 83 7.94 5.67 -8.05
C ASP A 83 6.70 6.39 -7.55
N LEU A 84 5.82 5.69 -6.80
CA LEU A 84 4.61 6.27 -6.20
C LEU A 84 4.52 5.92 -4.70
N PHE A 85 3.93 6.84 -3.94
CA PHE A 85 3.58 6.61 -2.54
C PHE A 85 2.09 6.82 -2.30
N PHE A 86 1.45 5.87 -1.61
CA PHE A 86 0.04 5.93 -1.24
C PHE A 86 -0.08 5.71 0.27
N SER A 87 -0.27 6.80 1.02
CA SER A 87 -0.34 6.82 2.47
C SER A 87 -1.76 6.59 2.99
N ALA A 88 -1.90 6.20 4.26
CA ALA A 88 -3.17 6.13 4.98
C ALA A 88 -3.35 7.32 5.96
N THR A 89 -2.52 8.35 5.83
CA THR A 89 -2.62 9.59 6.60
C THR A 89 -1.90 10.72 5.87
N GLU A 90 -2.38 11.95 6.05
CA GLU A 90 -1.80 13.14 5.45
C GLU A 90 -0.47 13.53 6.09
N ASP A 91 -0.33 13.45 7.41
CA ASP A 91 0.87 13.91 8.13
C ASP A 91 2.15 13.20 7.67
N LYS A 92 2.14 11.88 7.49
CA LYS A 92 3.30 11.12 6.97
C LYS A 92 3.59 11.41 5.50
N PHE A 93 2.55 11.73 4.73
CA PHE A 93 2.68 12.13 3.33
C PHE A 93 3.22 13.55 3.21
N ASP A 94 2.70 14.48 3.99
CA ASP A 94 3.05 15.90 3.95
C ASP A 94 4.50 16.17 4.36
N LEU A 95 5.11 15.31 5.19
CA LEU A 95 6.54 15.36 5.44
C LEU A 95 7.36 15.19 4.15
N LEU A 96 6.97 14.26 3.28
CA LEU A 96 7.65 14.06 2.00
C LEU A 96 7.40 15.20 1.01
N VAL A 97 6.21 15.83 1.05
CA VAL A 97 5.92 17.03 0.27
C VAL A 97 6.78 18.20 0.75
N LYS A 98 6.87 18.40 2.06
CA LYS A 98 7.68 19.47 2.68
C LYS A 98 9.17 19.30 2.36
N ASP A 99 9.65 18.06 2.32
CA ASP A 99 11.05 17.73 1.99
C ASP A 99 11.30 17.71 0.47
N ASP A 100 10.35 18.18 -0.34
CA ASP A 100 10.44 18.30 -1.80
C ASP A 100 10.67 16.94 -2.52
N ILE A 101 10.23 15.83 -1.91
CA ILE A 101 10.41 14.46 -2.43
C ILE A 101 9.25 14.07 -3.35
N ILE A 102 8.03 14.57 -3.09
CA ILE A 102 6.83 14.26 -3.88
C ILE A 102 6.52 15.40 -4.84
N GLU A 103 6.25 15.06 -6.11
CA GLU A 103 5.91 16.01 -7.17
C GLU A 103 4.41 16.31 -7.23
N THR A 104 3.58 15.26 -7.12
CA THR A 104 2.12 15.37 -7.24
C THR A 104 1.43 14.96 -5.95
N ARG A 105 0.25 15.53 -5.68
CA ARG A 105 -0.59 15.14 -4.54
C ARG A 105 -2.05 15.04 -4.94
N ARG A 106 -2.70 13.94 -4.56
CA ARG A 106 -4.16 13.79 -4.60
C ARG A 106 -4.64 13.12 -3.31
N ASN A 107 -5.58 13.72 -2.61
CA ASN A 107 -6.35 13.07 -1.56
C ASN A 107 -7.43 12.24 -2.25
N LEU A 108 -7.31 10.92 -2.23
CA LEU A 108 -8.13 10.06 -3.09
C LEU A 108 -9.23 9.33 -2.32
N LEU A 109 -8.93 8.82 -1.13
CA LEU A 109 -9.83 7.93 -0.41
C LEU A 109 -9.99 8.38 1.04
N GLY A 110 -11.16 8.03 1.60
CA GLY A 110 -11.46 8.10 3.02
C GLY A 110 -11.70 6.72 3.63
N ASN A 111 -11.63 6.63 4.96
CA ASN A 111 -11.89 5.41 5.73
C ASN A 111 -12.52 5.75 7.09
N GLU A 112 -12.76 4.73 7.91
CA GLU A 112 -13.31 4.83 9.27
C GLU A 112 -12.55 3.88 10.19
N ILE A 113 -12.43 4.26 11.46
CA ILE A 113 -11.91 3.39 12.53
C ILE A 113 -13.08 2.65 13.19
N VAL A 114 -12.89 1.35 13.41
CA VAL A 114 -13.85 0.47 14.06
C VAL A 114 -13.20 -0.36 15.16
N LEU A 115 -13.96 -0.63 16.19
CA LEU A 115 -13.66 -1.63 17.21
C LEU A 115 -14.10 -3.00 16.70
N ILE A 116 -13.19 -3.97 16.74
CA ILE A 116 -13.47 -5.37 16.36
C ILE A 116 -13.21 -6.30 17.54
N VAL A 117 -13.96 -7.40 17.55
CA VAL A 117 -13.80 -8.53 18.49
C VAL A 117 -13.78 -9.85 17.71
N PRO A 118 -13.25 -10.95 18.27
CA PRO A 118 -13.44 -12.28 17.69
C PRO A 118 -14.93 -12.64 17.62
N LYS A 119 -15.40 -13.22 16.52
CA LYS A 119 -16.82 -13.64 16.36
C LYS A 119 -17.35 -14.56 17.46
N GLN A 120 -16.49 -15.29 18.11
CA GLN A 120 -16.84 -16.24 19.16
C GLN A 120 -16.51 -15.68 20.56
N SER A 121 -16.33 -14.35 20.66
CA SER A 121 -16.07 -13.72 21.95
C SER A 121 -17.30 -13.82 22.86
N ASN A 122 -17.08 -14.26 24.11
CA ASN A 122 -18.09 -14.24 25.15
C ASN A 122 -17.97 -12.99 26.06
N LEU A 123 -17.06 -12.06 25.71
CA LEU A 123 -16.86 -10.84 26.47
C LEU A 123 -17.90 -9.79 26.08
N ASP A 124 -18.41 -9.07 27.08
CA ASP A 124 -19.34 -7.95 26.87
C ASP A 124 -18.60 -6.72 26.36
N ILE A 125 -18.24 -6.74 25.07
CA ILE A 125 -17.51 -5.67 24.36
C ILE A 125 -18.31 -5.28 23.12
N HIS A 126 -19.35 -4.47 23.29
CA HIS A 126 -20.23 -3.99 22.22
C HIS A 126 -19.99 -2.52 21.87
N SER A 127 -19.10 -1.84 22.56
CA SER A 127 -18.74 -0.44 22.36
C SER A 127 -17.31 -0.17 22.84
N PHE A 128 -16.78 1.01 22.53
CA PHE A 128 -15.49 1.46 23.07
C PHE A 128 -15.47 1.51 24.61
N ASP A 129 -16.60 1.85 25.26
CA ASP A 129 -16.70 1.83 26.72
C ASP A 129 -16.51 0.41 27.29
N GLY A 130 -16.96 -0.60 26.54
CA GLY A 130 -16.81 -2.02 26.88
C GLY A 130 -15.35 -2.52 26.86
N LEU A 131 -14.39 -1.77 26.30
CA LEU A 131 -12.96 -2.13 26.27
C LEU A 131 -12.36 -2.35 27.66
N GLY A 132 -13.01 -1.83 28.72
CA GLY A 132 -12.64 -2.15 30.09
C GLY A 132 -12.70 -3.65 30.42
N ASN A 133 -13.52 -4.44 29.72
CA ASN A 133 -13.70 -5.88 29.91
C ASN A 133 -12.63 -6.71 29.18
N ALA A 134 -11.90 -6.11 28.23
CA ALA A 134 -10.78 -6.77 27.57
C ALA A 134 -9.57 -6.91 28.49
N SER A 135 -8.84 -7.99 28.36
CA SER A 135 -7.51 -8.17 28.96
C SER A 135 -6.40 -7.68 28.04
N LYS A 136 -6.58 -7.85 26.71
CA LYS A 136 -5.63 -7.44 25.69
C LYS A 136 -6.37 -6.79 24.52
N ILE A 137 -5.83 -5.67 24.04
CA ILE A 137 -6.39 -4.88 22.93
C ILE A 137 -5.28 -4.62 21.91
N ALA A 138 -5.49 -4.98 20.66
CA ALA A 138 -4.52 -4.71 19.58
C ALA A 138 -4.81 -3.37 18.91
N ILE A 139 -3.78 -2.53 18.80
CA ILE A 139 -3.77 -1.36 17.91
C ILE A 139 -2.43 -1.28 17.19
N GLY A 140 -2.36 -0.56 16.08
CA GLY A 140 -1.07 -0.21 15.48
C GLY A 140 -0.23 0.67 16.39
N THR A 141 1.09 0.61 16.29
CA THR A 141 2.00 1.53 17.00
C THR A 141 1.73 2.97 16.53
N PRO A 142 1.22 3.90 17.36
CA PRO A 142 0.72 5.19 16.91
C PRO A 142 1.73 6.04 16.11
N GLU A 143 3.01 5.98 16.46
CA GLU A 143 4.06 6.80 15.85
C GLU A 143 4.27 6.49 14.36
N VAL A 144 4.00 5.25 13.94
CA VAL A 144 4.31 4.77 12.57
C VAL A 144 3.12 4.16 11.84
N VAL A 145 2.07 3.75 12.57
CA VAL A 145 0.86 3.11 12.03
C VAL A 145 -0.32 4.06 12.12
N PRO A 146 -0.80 4.64 11.00
CA PRO A 146 -1.89 5.62 11.05
C PRO A 146 -3.17 5.11 11.74
N ALA A 147 -3.58 3.85 11.50
CA ALA A 147 -4.73 3.28 12.21
C ALA A 147 -4.55 3.28 13.74
N GLY A 148 -3.31 3.13 14.23
CA GLY A 148 -2.98 3.23 15.65
C GLY A 148 -3.01 4.66 16.16
N GLU A 149 -2.57 5.63 15.36
CA GLU A 149 -2.67 7.05 15.65
C GLU A 149 -4.13 7.47 15.82
N TYR A 150 -5.01 7.15 14.85
CA TYR A 150 -6.44 7.43 14.93
C TYR A 150 -7.13 6.68 16.09
N ALA A 151 -6.73 5.44 16.39
CA ALA A 151 -7.21 4.71 17.56
C ALA A 151 -6.84 5.41 18.87
N HIS A 152 -5.61 5.91 18.96
CA HIS A 152 -5.13 6.67 20.11
C HIS A 152 -5.89 7.99 20.28
N GLU A 153 -6.09 8.75 19.19
CA GLU A 153 -6.92 9.97 19.22
C GLU A 153 -8.33 9.68 19.73
N ALA A 154 -8.99 8.65 19.15
CA ALA A 154 -10.34 8.27 19.53
C ALA A 154 -10.42 7.88 21.01
N LEU A 155 -9.53 7.02 21.49
CA LEU A 155 -9.48 6.60 22.88
C LEU A 155 -9.21 7.77 23.85
N LYS A 156 -8.35 8.69 23.46
CA LYS A 156 -8.09 9.93 24.24
C LYS A 156 -9.30 10.83 24.28
N SER A 157 -9.94 11.09 23.14
CA SER A 157 -11.12 11.93 23.02
C SER A 157 -12.28 11.41 23.89
N MET A 158 -12.40 10.07 23.98
CA MET A 158 -13.40 9.42 24.84
C MET A 158 -12.97 9.30 26.31
N GLY A 159 -11.76 9.73 26.69
CA GLY A 159 -11.23 9.59 28.05
C GLY A 159 -10.90 8.14 28.46
N LEU A 160 -10.80 7.23 27.48
CA LEU A 160 -10.59 5.80 27.73
C LEU A 160 -9.10 5.40 27.73
N TRP A 161 -8.22 6.21 27.14
CA TRP A 161 -6.82 5.85 26.94
C TRP A 161 -6.12 5.34 28.19
N ASN A 162 -6.13 6.13 29.27
CA ASN A 162 -5.45 5.78 30.52
C ASN A 162 -5.93 4.45 31.14
N LYS A 163 -7.20 4.08 30.89
CA LYS A 163 -7.80 2.84 31.39
C LYS A 163 -7.34 1.63 30.57
N VAL A 164 -7.16 1.80 29.26
CA VAL A 164 -6.88 0.69 28.34
C VAL A 164 -5.41 0.57 27.97
N GLU A 165 -4.62 1.63 28.09
CA GLU A 165 -3.19 1.66 27.75
C GLU A 165 -2.39 0.46 28.34
N PRO A 166 -2.56 0.06 29.63
CA PRO A 166 -1.84 -1.09 30.17
C PRO A 166 -2.20 -2.44 29.52
N LYS A 167 -3.27 -2.48 28.72
CA LYS A 167 -3.79 -3.66 28.00
C LYS A 167 -3.44 -3.65 26.52
N ILE A 168 -2.84 -2.57 26.03
CA ILE A 168 -2.55 -2.40 24.62
C ILE A 168 -1.38 -3.31 24.18
N ILE A 169 -1.62 -4.02 23.10
CA ILE A 169 -0.62 -4.76 22.34
C ILE A 169 -0.38 -4.01 21.03
N PHE A 170 0.79 -3.43 20.91
CA PHE A 170 1.18 -2.68 19.73
C PHE A 170 1.55 -3.61 18.56
N ALA A 171 0.95 -3.35 17.41
CA ALA A 171 1.21 -4.05 16.15
C ALA A 171 2.06 -3.18 15.22
N LYS A 172 2.90 -3.83 14.42
CA LYS A 172 3.76 -3.15 13.43
C LYS A 172 2.98 -2.50 12.28
N ASP A 173 1.76 -2.98 12.03
CA ASP A 173 0.82 -2.45 11.05
C ASP A 173 -0.62 -2.88 11.38
N VAL A 174 -1.61 -2.31 10.68
CA VAL A 174 -3.03 -2.57 10.95
C VAL A 174 -3.45 -4.00 10.63
N ARG A 175 -2.83 -4.66 9.67
CA ARG A 175 -3.13 -6.06 9.33
C ARG A 175 -2.64 -7.02 10.42
N GLN A 176 -1.51 -6.72 11.05
CA GLN A 176 -1.08 -7.50 12.21
C GLN A 176 -2.05 -7.30 13.40
N ALA A 177 -2.55 -6.08 13.63
CA ALA A 177 -3.56 -5.85 14.67
C ALA A 177 -4.83 -6.69 14.39
N LEU A 178 -5.34 -6.69 13.15
CA LEU A 178 -6.45 -7.55 12.74
C LEU A 178 -6.15 -9.03 12.99
N THR A 179 -4.97 -9.51 12.58
CA THR A 179 -4.56 -10.91 12.73
C THR A 179 -4.52 -11.35 14.19
N TYR A 180 -4.12 -10.47 15.11
CA TYR A 180 -4.13 -10.79 16.54
C TYR A 180 -5.55 -11.02 17.07
N VAL A 181 -6.54 -10.26 16.57
CA VAL A 181 -7.96 -10.48 16.93
C VAL A 181 -8.48 -11.76 16.26
N GLU A 182 -8.21 -11.96 14.96
CA GLU A 182 -8.65 -13.15 14.20
C GLU A 182 -8.17 -14.47 14.81
N SER A 183 -6.97 -14.46 15.40
CA SER A 183 -6.35 -15.64 16.03
C SER A 183 -6.72 -15.79 17.50
N GLY A 184 -7.50 -14.88 18.09
CA GLY A 184 -7.85 -14.91 19.52
C GLY A 184 -6.68 -14.62 20.46
N ASN A 185 -5.56 -14.05 19.95
CA ASN A 185 -4.42 -13.67 20.78
C ASN A 185 -4.71 -12.42 21.64
N VAL A 186 -5.72 -11.65 21.24
CA VAL A 186 -6.24 -10.48 21.95
C VAL A 186 -7.79 -10.54 21.94
N ASP A 187 -8.40 -9.82 22.89
CA ASP A 187 -9.86 -9.82 23.09
C ASP A 187 -10.57 -8.82 22.17
N ALA A 188 -9.86 -7.77 21.76
CA ALA A 188 -10.39 -6.72 20.90
C ALA A 188 -9.26 -6.07 20.10
N GLY A 189 -9.64 -5.32 19.06
CA GLY A 189 -8.70 -4.52 18.30
C GLY A 189 -9.38 -3.30 17.68
N ILE A 190 -8.58 -2.29 17.36
CA ILE A 190 -9.05 -1.10 16.64
C ILE A 190 -8.32 -1.05 15.31
N VAL A 191 -9.10 -1.10 14.23
CA VAL A 191 -8.60 -1.22 12.85
C VAL A 191 -9.44 -0.36 11.91
N TYR A 192 -9.08 -0.28 10.64
CA TYR A 192 -9.97 0.33 9.65
C TYR A 192 -11.18 -0.56 9.34
N ARG A 193 -12.31 0.09 9.01
CA ARG A 193 -13.52 -0.60 8.54
C ARG A 193 -13.20 -1.50 7.32
N THR A 194 -12.38 -1.02 6.39
CA THR A 194 -11.98 -1.77 5.21
C THR A 194 -11.24 -3.06 5.53
N ASP A 195 -10.43 -3.07 6.59
CA ASP A 195 -9.74 -4.29 7.07
C ASP A 195 -10.72 -5.27 7.71
N ALA A 196 -11.62 -4.78 8.54
CA ALA A 196 -12.63 -5.58 9.24
C ALA A 196 -13.65 -6.20 8.30
N LYS A 197 -14.08 -5.48 7.25
CA LYS A 197 -15.15 -5.88 6.31
C LYS A 197 -14.92 -7.25 5.67
N HIS A 198 -13.68 -7.61 5.43
CA HIS A 198 -13.31 -8.85 4.75
C HIS A 198 -12.83 -9.96 5.70
N SER A 199 -12.78 -9.69 7.01
CA SER A 199 -12.45 -10.71 8.00
C SER A 199 -13.61 -11.69 8.20
N LYS A 200 -13.25 -12.99 8.21
CA LYS A 200 -14.23 -14.06 8.47
C LYS A 200 -14.33 -14.39 9.95
N ASN A 201 -13.33 -14.03 10.74
CA ASN A 201 -13.15 -14.46 12.13
C ASN A 201 -13.41 -13.35 13.15
N THR A 202 -13.63 -12.12 12.68
CA THR A 202 -13.94 -10.97 13.53
C THR A 202 -15.30 -10.37 13.17
N GLU A 203 -15.87 -9.63 14.09
CA GLU A 203 -17.05 -8.78 13.89
C GLU A 203 -16.77 -7.36 14.36
N ILE A 204 -17.45 -6.41 13.73
CA ILE A 204 -17.40 -5.01 14.14
C ILE A 204 -18.36 -4.85 15.33
N ALA A 205 -17.80 -4.56 16.50
CA ALA A 205 -18.56 -4.29 17.71
C ALA A 205 -19.10 -2.86 17.73
N SER A 206 -18.31 -1.89 17.25
CA SER A 206 -18.72 -0.48 17.20
C SER A 206 -17.86 0.32 16.21
N GLU A 207 -18.41 1.42 15.73
CA GLU A 207 -17.68 2.46 15.03
C GLU A 207 -17.13 3.48 16.02
N ALA A 208 -16.00 4.10 15.71
CA ALA A 208 -15.51 5.23 16.49
C ALA A 208 -16.52 6.39 16.40
N PRO A 209 -16.83 7.08 17.49
CA PRO A 209 -17.76 8.21 17.48
C PRO A 209 -17.28 9.29 16.52
N HIS A 210 -18.21 9.92 15.80
CA HIS A 210 -17.91 11.01 14.91
C HIS A 210 -17.18 12.15 15.65
N GLY A 211 -16.07 12.62 15.08
CA GLY A 211 -15.27 13.69 15.68
C GLY A 211 -14.35 13.24 16.83
N SER A 212 -14.29 11.94 17.12
CA SER A 212 -13.37 11.39 18.14
C SER A 212 -11.91 11.31 17.65
N HIS A 213 -11.69 11.41 16.36
CA HIS A 213 -10.37 11.41 15.72
C HIS A 213 -10.39 12.30 14.48
N SER A 214 -9.23 12.63 13.97
CA SER A 214 -9.02 13.40 12.72
C SER A 214 -9.59 12.64 11.52
N ALA A 215 -9.92 13.35 10.43
CA ALA A 215 -10.40 12.73 9.20
C ALA A 215 -9.36 11.75 8.64
N ILE A 216 -9.80 10.56 8.27
CA ILE A 216 -8.93 9.54 7.69
C ILE A 216 -8.87 9.74 6.19
N ILE A 217 -7.76 10.28 5.73
CA ILE A 217 -7.51 10.62 4.33
C ILE A 217 -6.31 9.83 3.82
N TYR A 218 -6.46 9.28 2.62
CA TYR A 218 -5.41 8.56 1.92
C TYR A 218 -4.90 9.41 0.76
N PRO A 219 -3.80 10.16 0.96
CA PRO A 219 -3.12 10.86 -0.12
C PRO A 219 -2.23 9.92 -0.91
N MET A 220 -2.13 10.16 -2.22
CA MET A 220 -1.18 9.53 -3.11
C MET A 220 -0.40 10.55 -3.92
N GLY A 221 0.80 10.15 -4.38
CA GLY A 221 1.63 11.02 -5.20
C GLY A 221 2.77 10.29 -5.89
N ILE A 222 3.37 10.97 -6.88
CA ILE A 222 4.53 10.52 -7.64
C ILE A 222 5.78 11.12 -7.01
N LEU A 223 6.84 10.33 -6.86
CA LEU A 223 8.11 10.81 -6.35
C LEU A 223 8.88 11.55 -7.47
N LYS A 224 9.53 12.67 -7.15
CA LYS A 224 10.30 13.49 -8.10
C LYS A 224 11.47 12.77 -8.74
N ASN A 225 12.06 11.81 -8.05
CA ASN A 225 13.22 11.06 -8.51
C ASN A 225 12.86 9.76 -9.26
N THR A 226 11.58 9.55 -9.61
CA THR A 226 11.17 8.39 -10.41
C THR A 226 11.93 8.32 -11.72
N LYS A 227 12.35 7.13 -12.11
CA LYS A 227 12.99 6.88 -13.41
C LYS A 227 11.98 6.68 -14.54
N HIS A 228 10.68 6.58 -14.19
CA HIS A 228 9.59 6.24 -15.08
C HIS A 228 8.43 7.25 -15.00
N PRO A 229 8.67 8.59 -15.15
CA PRO A 229 7.66 9.61 -14.85
C PRO A 229 6.36 9.44 -15.65
N LYS A 230 6.45 9.12 -16.95
CA LYS A 230 5.26 8.92 -17.81
C LYS A 230 4.44 7.68 -17.44
N ASP A 231 5.10 6.60 -17.04
CA ASP A 231 4.41 5.36 -16.68
C ASP A 231 3.86 5.45 -15.26
N SER A 232 4.56 6.18 -14.37
CA SER A 232 4.06 6.54 -13.03
C SER A 232 2.81 7.41 -13.13
N GLU A 233 2.81 8.45 -13.99
CA GLU A 233 1.65 9.31 -14.24
C GLU A 233 0.46 8.48 -14.77
N ARG A 234 0.71 7.56 -15.70
CA ARG A 234 -0.33 6.66 -16.24
C ARG A 234 -0.99 5.80 -15.16
N PHE A 235 -0.22 5.24 -14.23
CA PHE A 235 -0.77 4.46 -13.12
C PHE A 235 -1.46 5.37 -12.10
N TYR A 236 -0.89 6.53 -11.82
CA TYR A 236 -1.48 7.55 -10.94
C TYR A 236 -2.85 8.03 -11.46
N ASP A 237 -2.98 8.27 -12.77
CA ASP A 237 -4.26 8.65 -13.38
C ASP A 237 -5.26 7.48 -13.38
N TYR A 238 -4.79 6.24 -13.62
CA TYR A 238 -5.64 5.06 -13.57
C TYR A 238 -6.26 4.86 -12.19
N LEU A 239 -5.48 5.11 -11.11
CA LEU A 239 -5.99 5.02 -9.73
C LEU A 239 -7.15 6.01 -9.45
N GLN A 240 -7.25 7.11 -10.20
CA GLN A 240 -8.32 8.10 -10.10
C GLN A 240 -9.51 7.80 -11.02
N GLY A 241 -9.36 6.87 -11.94
CA GLY A 241 -10.38 6.50 -12.92
C GLY A 241 -11.52 5.68 -12.30
N GLU A 242 -12.67 5.67 -12.98
CA GLU A 242 -13.90 5.01 -12.53
C GLU A 242 -13.69 3.54 -12.15
N LYS A 243 -12.95 2.77 -12.97
CA LYS A 243 -12.66 1.35 -12.69
C LYS A 243 -11.94 1.13 -11.36
N ALA A 244 -10.89 1.90 -11.08
CA ALA A 244 -10.16 1.79 -9.83
C ALA A 244 -11.01 2.26 -8.65
N MET A 245 -11.77 3.34 -8.82
CA MET A 245 -12.67 3.85 -7.79
C MET A 245 -13.79 2.87 -7.44
N ASP A 246 -14.31 2.12 -8.40
CA ASP A 246 -15.31 1.07 -8.15
C ASP A 246 -14.70 -0.10 -7.37
N ILE A 247 -13.45 -0.47 -7.66
CA ILE A 247 -12.72 -1.48 -6.88
C ILE A 247 -12.51 -0.96 -5.45
N PHE A 248 -12.03 0.27 -5.25
CA PHE A 248 -11.88 0.84 -3.91
C PHE A 248 -13.19 0.84 -3.12
N LYS A 249 -14.32 1.24 -3.72
CA LYS A 249 -15.66 1.18 -3.10
C LYS A 249 -16.08 -0.25 -2.76
N LYS A 250 -15.81 -1.24 -3.63
CA LYS A 250 -16.04 -2.67 -3.37
C LYS A 250 -15.33 -3.12 -2.09
N PHE A 251 -14.10 -2.64 -1.86
CA PHE A 251 -13.33 -2.92 -0.65
C PHE A 251 -13.73 -2.07 0.56
N GLY A 252 -14.65 -1.12 0.39
CA GLY A 252 -15.23 -0.33 1.46
C GLY A 252 -14.60 1.04 1.69
N PHE A 253 -13.69 1.46 0.82
CA PHE A 253 -13.16 2.83 0.84
C PHE A 253 -14.22 3.83 0.38
N LYS A 254 -14.14 5.06 0.89
CA LYS A 254 -14.93 6.20 0.42
C LYS A 254 -14.08 7.00 -0.57
N GLY A 255 -14.63 7.32 -1.75
CA GLY A 255 -13.98 8.29 -2.64
C GLY A 255 -14.05 9.69 -2.05
N LEU A 256 -13.00 10.48 -2.25
CA LEU A 256 -12.99 11.91 -1.97
C LEU A 256 -13.06 12.65 -3.31
N ASP A 257 -13.97 13.61 -3.42
CA ASP A 257 -14.18 14.46 -4.61
C ASP A 257 -13.07 15.50 -4.80
#